data_8be047c81af1ee221e1c01b62476e4d2
#
_entry.id   8be047c81af1ee221e1c01b62476e4d2
#
_cell.length_a   1.000
_cell.length_b   1.000
_cell.length_c   1.000
_cell.angle_alpha   90.00
_cell.angle_beta   90.00
_cell.angle_gamma   90.00
#
_symmetry.space_group_name_H-M   'P 1'
#
loop_
_entity.id
_entity.type
_entity.pdbx_description
1 polymer ?
#
loop_
_entity_poly.entity_id
_entity_poly.type
_entity_poly.pdbx_seq_one_letter_code
_entity_poly.pdbx_strand_id
1 'polypeptide(L)'
;MQILAINDFHGNLEPPRSPVERVEFNGSKRKEALGGAAHLASTLATLRSGRPNSVTVSAGDLIGASPFTSANFLDEPTILAMNMLGLDFNAVGNHEFDKGSAELLRMQSGGCEQHTSRRACQVDRPFAGARFRFLAANVLRPDGSTLFPATALRDFGPLQLGIIGVTLKETATLVTPSGVAGLRFADEAATANALVPALKAQGADVIMLAIHQGGRSEGVYRVSGCPGLSEPLAGILERLDPEISVVVSGHTHEAYACEIQSSSGSRRIVTSGGRYGYFVSDIRLQVDLASGAWLQASAVNVPVTRTAPADSSVEAIVHRYAAAAAPAAARIVGKLAGPALHNDFDDESAAANLIADAQLDFTRRPGTGEAQIAFMNSAGVRTDLVPDAAGNIRYGQIFEMQPFGNNLLTMSLTGEQIRQMLEQQFSSQTYVAGARPELMVPSTGFRFHFDLSRPKGQRVTVMTLNGKPIESATVYRVTVNNFVASGGDGFTVLKQGKQVFDAVLDLDSLEAWLKPGRPVPALGRTRNVTPR
;
A
#
# COMPACT_ATOMS: atom_id res chain seq x y z
N MET A 1 -10.92 28.11 3.32
CA MET A 1 -9.82 27.27 2.80
C MET A 1 -10.36 25.90 2.45
N GLN A 2 -9.83 25.29 1.37
CA GLN A 2 -10.15 23.92 0.97
C GLN A 2 -8.86 23.10 0.86
N ILE A 3 -8.90 21.88 1.40
CA ILE A 3 -7.84 20.87 1.23
C ILE A 3 -8.48 19.69 0.51
N LEU A 4 -7.98 19.35 -0.67
CA LEU A 4 -8.34 18.15 -1.41
C LEU A 4 -7.25 17.10 -1.19
N ALA A 5 -7.63 15.93 -0.72
CA ALA A 5 -6.65 14.91 -0.36
C ALA A 5 -6.92 13.57 -1.05
N ILE A 6 -5.84 12.90 -1.41
CA ILE A 6 -5.81 11.51 -1.89
C ILE A 6 -4.76 10.72 -1.12
N ASN A 7 -4.78 9.41 -1.23
CA ASN A 7 -3.76 8.50 -0.68
C ASN A 7 -3.78 7.19 -1.46
N ASP A 8 -2.71 6.39 -1.33
CA ASP A 8 -2.61 5.02 -1.81
C ASP A 8 -3.07 4.86 -3.28
N PHE A 9 -2.58 5.76 -4.13
CA PHE A 9 -2.95 5.73 -5.55
C PHE A 9 -2.31 4.55 -6.30
N HIS A 10 -1.09 4.15 -5.91
CA HIS A 10 -0.38 2.99 -6.44
C HIS A 10 -0.41 2.89 -7.96
N GLY A 11 -0.11 3.98 -8.64
CA GLY A 11 0.00 3.97 -10.10
C GLY A 11 -1.24 3.51 -10.88
N ASN A 12 -2.43 3.57 -10.28
CA ASN A 12 -3.69 3.14 -10.91
C ASN A 12 -4.17 4.16 -11.95
N LEU A 13 -3.39 4.29 -13.01
CA LEU A 13 -3.65 5.22 -14.12
C LEU A 13 -4.93 4.87 -14.85
N GLU A 14 -5.10 3.59 -15.20
CA GLU A 14 -6.31 3.07 -15.81
C GLU A 14 -7.39 2.84 -14.75
N PRO A 15 -8.67 2.99 -15.10
CA PRO A 15 -9.75 2.72 -14.17
C PRO A 15 -9.74 1.24 -13.70
N PRO A 16 -9.84 0.96 -12.39
CA PRO A 16 -9.95 -0.39 -11.89
C PRO A 16 -11.12 -1.16 -12.51
N ARG A 17 -10.95 -2.46 -12.74
CA ARG A 17 -11.94 -3.28 -13.48
C ARG A 17 -13.18 -3.58 -12.65
N SER A 18 -13.02 -3.78 -11.33
CA SER A 18 -14.11 -4.19 -10.44
C SER A 18 -14.81 -2.99 -9.82
N PRO A 19 -16.15 -3.03 -9.70
CA PRO A 19 -16.89 -2.03 -8.94
C PRO A 19 -16.56 -2.09 -7.45
N VAL A 20 -16.56 -0.92 -6.81
CA VAL A 20 -16.25 -0.72 -5.40
C VAL A 20 -17.54 -0.55 -4.60
N GLU A 21 -17.69 -1.27 -3.49
CA GLU A 21 -18.76 -1.06 -2.53
C GLU A 21 -18.36 0.05 -1.55
N ARG A 22 -19.24 1.01 -1.32
CA ARG A 22 -19.06 2.08 -0.34
C ARG A 22 -20.28 2.27 0.55
N VAL A 23 -20.06 2.89 1.70
CA VAL A 23 -21.11 3.26 2.66
C VAL A 23 -21.42 4.75 2.52
N GLU A 24 -22.66 5.08 2.17
CA GLU A 24 -23.18 6.43 2.02
C GLU A 24 -23.48 7.10 3.38
N PHE A 25 -23.79 8.41 3.39
CA PHE A 25 -24.13 9.17 4.60
C PHE A 25 -25.25 8.56 5.45
N ASN A 26 -26.25 7.95 4.82
CA ASN A 26 -27.37 7.30 5.47
C ASN A 26 -27.10 5.85 5.89
N GLY A 27 -25.86 5.36 5.75
CA GLY A 27 -25.46 4.00 6.06
C GLY A 27 -25.82 2.96 4.98
N SER A 28 -26.49 3.35 3.88
CA SER A 28 -26.76 2.43 2.77
C SER A 28 -25.47 2.09 2.03
N LYS A 29 -25.44 0.89 1.45
CA LYS A 29 -24.32 0.43 0.62
C LYS A 29 -24.61 0.66 -0.86
N ARG A 30 -23.63 1.18 -1.57
CA ARG A 30 -23.68 1.37 -3.01
C ARG A 30 -22.44 0.77 -3.69
N LYS A 31 -22.67 0.03 -4.77
CA LYS A 31 -21.59 -0.56 -5.58
C LYS A 31 -21.48 0.17 -6.91
N GLU A 32 -20.32 0.73 -7.22
CA GLU A 32 -20.11 1.57 -8.40
C GLU A 32 -18.68 1.46 -8.92
N ALA A 33 -18.50 1.67 -10.22
CA ALA A 33 -17.17 1.74 -10.84
C ALA A 33 -16.54 3.11 -10.52
N LEU A 34 -15.41 3.11 -9.81
CA LEU A 34 -14.70 4.31 -9.35
C LEU A 34 -13.26 4.32 -9.86
N GLY A 35 -12.61 5.49 -9.76
CA GLY A 35 -11.18 5.67 -9.99
C GLY A 35 -10.75 5.82 -11.44
N GLY A 36 -9.43 5.82 -11.64
CA GLY A 36 -8.74 6.15 -12.89
C GLY A 36 -8.24 7.60 -12.89
N ALA A 37 -6.97 7.81 -13.30
CA ALA A 37 -6.29 9.09 -13.19
C ALA A 37 -7.04 10.25 -13.90
N ALA A 38 -7.60 9.99 -15.08
CA ALA A 38 -8.31 11.02 -15.87
C ALA A 38 -9.63 11.44 -15.21
N HIS A 39 -10.37 10.52 -14.59
CA HIS A 39 -11.58 10.85 -13.82
C HIS A 39 -11.25 11.51 -12.48
N LEU A 40 -10.13 11.11 -11.84
CA LEU A 40 -9.62 11.79 -10.66
C LEU A 40 -9.29 13.27 -10.97
N ALA A 41 -8.63 13.54 -12.10
CA ALA A 41 -8.32 14.89 -12.54
C ALA A 41 -9.58 15.75 -12.74
N SER A 42 -10.59 15.21 -13.43
CA SER A 42 -11.87 15.90 -13.63
C SER A 42 -12.61 16.17 -12.32
N THR A 43 -12.58 15.21 -11.39
CA THR A 43 -13.19 15.36 -10.06
C THR A 43 -12.50 16.48 -9.27
N LEU A 44 -11.15 16.48 -9.24
CA LEU A 44 -10.37 17.53 -8.59
C LEU A 44 -10.61 18.90 -9.21
N ALA A 45 -10.65 19.01 -10.54
CA ALA A 45 -10.94 20.25 -11.24
C ALA A 45 -12.34 20.79 -10.88
N THR A 46 -13.34 19.92 -10.82
CA THR A 46 -14.70 20.27 -10.41
C THR A 46 -14.75 20.78 -8.97
N LEU A 47 -14.09 20.10 -8.05
CA LEU A 47 -14.06 20.49 -6.64
C LEU A 47 -13.32 21.81 -6.37
N ARG A 48 -12.29 22.11 -7.18
CA ARG A 48 -11.53 23.37 -7.12
C ARG A 48 -12.27 24.55 -7.74
N SER A 49 -13.23 24.31 -8.64
CA SER A 49 -13.91 25.36 -9.38
C SER A 49 -14.56 26.38 -8.45
N GLY A 50 -14.24 27.67 -8.68
CA GLY A 50 -14.70 28.77 -7.83
C GLY A 50 -14.06 28.83 -6.42
N ARG A 51 -12.97 28.10 -6.18
CA ARG A 51 -12.29 28.02 -4.86
C ARG A 51 -10.81 28.37 -4.98
N PRO A 52 -10.44 29.67 -4.99
CA PRO A 52 -9.05 30.08 -5.17
C PRO A 52 -8.13 29.61 -4.03
N ASN A 53 -8.67 29.47 -2.79
CA ASN A 53 -7.94 29.03 -1.61
C ASN A 53 -8.01 27.50 -1.48
N SER A 54 -7.51 26.77 -2.48
CA SER A 54 -7.50 25.30 -2.52
C SER A 54 -6.07 24.78 -2.64
N VAL A 55 -5.78 23.68 -1.96
CA VAL A 55 -4.54 22.90 -2.08
C VAL A 55 -4.89 21.44 -2.27
N THR A 56 -4.08 20.72 -3.05
CA THR A 56 -4.22 19.27 -3.22
C THR A 56 -3.01 18.55 -2.66
N VAL A 57 -3.27 17.58 -1.79
CA VAL A 57 -2.23 16.83 -1.08
C VAL A 57 -2.43 15.32 -1.25
N SER A 58 -1.35 14.57 -1.08
CA SER A 58 -1.40 13.11 -0.95
C SER A 58 -0.75 12.67 0.34
N ALA A 59 -1.32 11.64 0.97
CA ALA A 59 -0.75 11.01 2.15
C ALA A 59 0.08 9.75 1.80
N GLY A 60 0.77 9.76 0.66
CA GLY A 60 1.73 8.74 0.28
C GLY A 60 1.18 7.59 -0.55
N ASP A 61 2.09 6.68 -0.92
CA ASP A 61 1.85 5.55 -1.80
C ASP A 61 1.19 5.96 -3.13
N LEU A 62 1.68 7.06 -3.71
CA LEU A 62 1.31 7.44 -5.08
C LEU A 62 1.83 6.42 -6.10
N ILE A 63 3.02 5.89 -5.83
CA ILE A 63 3.79 4.98 -6.66
C ILE A 63 4.20 3.75 -5.86
N GLY A 64 4.69 2.72 -6.56
CA GLY A 64 5.04 1.42 -5.98
C GLY A 64 3.83 0.48 -5.87
N ALA A 65 4.06 -0.82 -5.88
CA ALA A 65 3.02 -1.86 -6.01
C ALA A 65 2.02 -1.56 -7.14
N SER A 66 2.47 -0.90 -8.20
CA SER A 66 1.66 -0.32 -9.27
C SER A 66 1.28 -1.34 -10.33
N PRO A 67 0.13 -1.16 -11.03
CA PRO A 67 -0.20 -1.91 -12.23
C PRO A 67 0.87 -1.76 -13.33
N PHE A 68 0.90 -2.73 -14.26
CA PHE A 68 1.95 -2.86 -15.25
C PHE A 68 2.16 -1.60 -16.10
N THR A 69 1.09 -0.90 -16.47
CA THR A 69 1.14 0.35 -17.24
C THR A 69 1.96 1.45 -16.56
N SER A 70 2.06 1.45 -15.24
CA SER A 70 2.89 2.39 -14.49
C SER A 70 4.25 1.76 -14.11
N ALA A 71 4.23 0.60 -13.47
CA ALA A 71 5.43 -0.03 -12.91
C ALA A 71 6.48 -0.40 -13.97
N ASN A 72 6.07 -0.77 -15.20
CA ASN A 72 6.98 -1.09 -16.30
C ASN A 72 7.87 0.10 -16.69
N PHE A 73 7.41 1.30 -16.41
CA PHE A 73 8.09 2.56 -16.70
C PHE A 73 8.54 3.28 -15.43
N LEU A 74 8.82 2.52 -14.34
CA LEU A 74 9.31 3.04 -13.07
C LEU A 74 8.39 4.08 -12.41
N ASP A 75 7.10 4.03 -12.69
CA ASP A 75 6.07 4.97 -12.23
C ASP A 75 6.18 6.41 -12.77
N GLU A 76 7.04 6.64 -13.77
CA GLU A 76 7.13 7.93 -14.47
C GLU A 76 5.77 8.47 -14.95
N PRO A 77 4.87 7.65 -15.59
CA PRO A 77 3.56 8.16 -16.03
C PRO A 77 2.65 8.57 -14.86
N THR A 78 2.79 7.96 -13.70
CA THR A 78 2.03 8.36 -12.51
C THR A 78 2.46 9.74 -12.04
N ILE A 79 3.76 10.02 -11.97
CA ILE A 79 4.26 11.36 -11.64
C ILE A 79 3.78 12.41 -12.64
N LEU A 80 3.80 12.07 -13.94
CA LEU A 80 3.30 12.98 -14.98
C LEU A 80 1.80 13.24 -14.85
N ALA A 81 1.00 12.22 -14.57
CA ALA A 81 -0.44 12.37 -14.33
C ALA A 81 -0.72 13.24 -13.09
N MET A 82 0.02 13.03 -11.99
CA MET A 82 -0.09 13.85 -10.77
C MET A 82 0.31 15.30 -11.01
N ASN A 83 1.32 15.56 -11.86
CA ASN A 83 1.66 16.91 -12.30
C ASN A 83 0.50 17.59 -13.06
N MET A 84 -0.17 16.83 -13.93
CA MET A 84 -1.27 17.37 -14.76
C MET A 84 -2.53 17.63 -13.96
N LEU A 85 -2.88 16.75 -13.02
CA LEU A 85 -4.06 16.97 -12.16
C LEU A 85 -3.82 18.04 -11.07
N GLY A 86 -2.59 18.56 -10.95
CA GLY A 86 -2.24 19.68 -10.06
C GLY A 86 -2.14 19.25 -8.60
N LEU A 87 -1.43 18.16 -8.31
CA LEU A 87 -0.97 17.85 -6.96
C LEU A 87 0.03 18.92 -6.49
N ASP A 88 -0.06 19.38 -5.25
CA ASP A 88 0.85 20.36 -4.67
C ASP A 88 1.91 19.67 -3.78
N PHE A 89 1.50 18.71 -2.95
CA PHE A 89 2.38 18.03 -2.00
C PHE A 89 2.04 16.55 -1.85
N ASN A 90 3.07 15.72 -1.63
CA ASN A 90 2.94 14.30 -1.28
C ASN A 90 3.76 14.00 -0.02
N ALA A 91 3.13 13.51 1.05
CA ALA A 91 3.87 12.82 2.09
C ALA A 91 4.37 11.47 1.54
N VAL A 92 5.63 11.11 1.82
CA VAL A 92 6.20 9.86 1.33
C VAL A 92 5.59 8.67 2.09
N GLY A 93 5.10 7.67 1.36
CA GLY A 93 4.67 6.38 1.92
C GLY A 93 5.78 5.33 1.89
N ASN A 94 5.46 4.10 2.27
CA ASN A 94 6.45 3.02 2.24
C ASN A 94 6.73 2.55 0.80
N HIS A 95 5.72 2.47 -0.05
CA HIS A 95 5.89 1.99 -1.43
C HIS A 95 6.64 2.96 -2.35
N GLU A 96 6.78 4.23 -1.98
CA GLU A 96 7.73 5.12 -2.65
C GLU A 96 9.17 4.58 -2.59
N PHE A 97 9.50 3.74 -1.61
CA PHE A 97 10.82 3.12 -1.45
C PHE A 97 10.98 1.76 -2.12
N ASP A 98 9.98 1.20 -2.78
CA ASP A 98 10.03 -0.13 -3.43
C ASP A 98 11.22 -0.26 -4.40
N LYS A 99 11.59 0.83 -5.06
CA LYS A 99 12.72 0.89 -6.01
C LYS A 99 13.96 1.58 -5.42
N GLY A 100 13.94 1.83 -4.12
CA GLY A 100 15.04 2.45 -3.36
C GLY A 100 15.01 3.98 -3.36
N SER A 101 15.72 4.54 -2.37
CA SER A 101 15.75 5.99 -2.13
C SER A 101 16.37 6.80 -3.28
N ALA A 102 17.32 6.25 -4.03
CA ALA A 102 17.91 6.92 -5.18
C ALA A 102 16.90 7.09 -6.32
N GLU A 103 16.09 6.06 -6.59
CA GLU A 103 15.03 6.14 -7.59
C GLU A 103 13.91 7.10 -7.13
N LEU A 104 13.57 7.11 -5.84
CA LEU A 104 12.61 8.05 -5.29
C LEU A 104 13.09 9.50 -5.43
N LEU A 105 14.37 9.79 -5.21
CA LEU A 105 14.94 11.12 -5.46
C LEU A 105 14.84 11.49 -6.95
N ARG A 106 15.03 10.54 -7.88
CA ARG A 106 14.81 10.74 -9.31
C ARG A 106 13.35 11.04 -9.63
N MET A 107 12.38 10.44 -8.93
CA MET A 107 10.96 10.79 -9.10
C MET A 107 10.69 12.27 -8.79
N GLN A 108 11.39 12.86 -7.81
CA GLN A 108 11.28 14.30 -7.55
C GLN A 108 12.02 15.14 -8.59
N SER A 109 13.26 14.82 -8.89
CA SER A 109 14.15 15.70 -9.67
C SER A 109 14.07 15.48 -11.17
N GLY A 110 13.52 14.36 -11.62
CA GLY A 110 13.55 13.97 -13.03
C GLY A 110 14.90 13.37 -13.45
N GLY A 111 15.08 13.23 -14.77
CA GLY A 111 16.29 12.66 -15.36
C GLY A 111 16.12 11.18 -15.73
N CYS A 112 17.17 10.65 -16.37
CA CYS A 112 17.17 9.29 -16.93
C CYS A 112 18.30 8.42 -16.33
N GLU A 113 18.77 8.76 -15.14
CA GLU A 113 19.73 7.93 -14.40
C GLU A 113 19.11 6.57 -14.06
N GLN A 114 19.92 5.53 -14.12
CA GLN A 114 19.46 4.17 -13.89
C GLN A 114 19.84 3.71 -12.48
N HIS A 115 18.85 3.59 -11.60
CA HIS A 115 19.00 3.14 -10.23
C HIS A 115 18.47 1.72 -9.99
N THR A 116 17.84 1.13 -11.01
CA THR A 116 17.23 -0.21 -10.95
C THR A 116 17.66 -1.05 -12.16
N SER A 117 17.30 -2.33 -12.20
CA SER A 117 17.48 -3.17 -13.39
C SER A 117 16.60 -2.75 -14.58
N ARG A 118 15.50 -2.01 -14.33
CA ARG A 118 14.63 -1.48 -15.39
C ARG A 118 15.20 -0.17 -15.93
N ARG A 119 15.04 0.02 -17.24
CA ARG A 119 15.48 1.23 -17.90
C ARG A 119 14.57 2.40 -17.60
N ALA A 120 15.14 3.54 -17.22
CA ALA A 120 14.45 4.82 -17.09
C ALA A 120 14.18 5.46 -18.45
N CYS A 121 13.26 6.42 -18.51
CA CYS A 121 12.93 7.24 -19.69
C CYS A 121 12.64 6.41 -20.95
N GLN A 122 11.86 5.36 -20.84
CA GLN A 122 11.54 4.50 -21.98
C GLN A 122 10.59 5.19 -22.97
N VAL A 123 9.75 6.10 -22.50
CA VAL A 123 8.74 6.82 -23.31
C VAL A 123 9.07 8.31 -23.40
N ASP A 124 9.06 9.02 -22.28
CA ASP A 124 9.40 10.44 -22.24
C ASP A 124 10.90 10.65 -21.97
N ARG A 125 11.55 11.51 -22.77
CA ARG A 125 12.98 11.83 -22.67
C ARG A 125 13.27 13.32 -22.83
N PRO A 126 13.79 13.98 -21.78
CA PRO A 126 14.00 13.44 -20.43
C PRO A 126 12.68 13.31 -19.68
N PHE A 127 12.65 12.45 -18.62
CA PHE A 127 11.59 12.46 -17.63
C PHE A 127 11.69 13.74 -16.79
N ALA A 128 10.58 14.47 -16.67
CA ALA A 128 10.59 15.81 -16.08
C ALA A 128 10.63 15.83 -14.55
N GLY A 129 10.33 14.69 -13.89
CA GLY A 129 10.16 14.63 -12.44
C GLY A 129 8.84 15.25 -11.94
N ALA A 130 8.68 15.25 -10.63
CA ALA A 130 7.52 15.81 -9.95
C ALA A 130 7.60 17.34 -9.89
N ARG A 131 6.51 18.03 -10.28
CA ARG A 131 6.32 19.47 -10.05
C ARG A 131 5.83 19.75 -8.64
N PHE A 132 5.11 18.80 -8.04
CA PHE A 132 4.74 18.82 -6.63
C PHE A 132 5.94 18.47 -5.77
N ARG A 133 5.85 18.74 -4.47
CA ARG A 133 6.95 18.46 -3.52
C ARG A 133 6.65 17.19 -2.72
N PHE A 134 7.63 16.29 -2.66
CA PHE A 134 7.63 15.24 -1.65
C PHE A 134 8.02 15.82 -0.29
N LEU A 135 7.36 15.35 0.78
CA LEU A 135 7.62 15.72 2.17
C LEU A 135 7.89 14.45 3.00
N ALA A 136 8.94 14.48 3.84
CA ALA A 136 9.30 13.33 4.67
C ALA A 136 10.07 13.77 5.93
N ALA A 137 9.35 14.31 6.92
CA ALA A 137 9.92 14.89 8.12
C ALA A 137 10.70 13.89 9.00
N ASN A 138 10.24 12.65 9.06
CA ASN A 138 10.76 11.59 9.92
C ASN A 138 11.67 10.59 9.21
N VAL A 139 11.99 10.81 7.92
CA VAL A 139 12.94 9.98 7.16
C VAL A 139 14.31 10.64 7.17
N LEU A 140 15.20 10.12 8.01
CA LEU A 140 16.48 10.73 8.32
C LEU A 140 17.64 10.00 7.68
N ARG A 141 18.56 10.76 7.09
CA ARG A 141 19.86 10.28 6.61
C ARG A 141 20.83 10.06 7.78
N PRO A 142 21.98 9.40 7.57
CA PRO A 142 22.98 9.20 8.62
C PRO A 142 23.53 10.49 9.23
N ASP A 143 23.53 11.60 8.48
CA ASP A 143 23.97 12.92 8.94
C ASP A 143 22.89 13.67 9.74
N GLY A 144 21.71 13.06 9.92
CA GLY A 144 20.56 13.65 10.62
C GLY A 144 19.68 14.56 9.76
N SER A 145 20.05 14.85 8.52
CA SER A 145 19.19 15.58 7.57
C SER A 145 18.00 14.73 7.12
N THR A 146 16.90 15.37 6.74
CA THR A 146 15.74 14.68 6.17
C THR A 146 15.97 14.32 4.69
N LEU A 147 15.38 13.22 4.21
CA LEU A 147 15.48 12.80 2.80
C LEU A 147 14.81 13.81 1.87
N PHE A 148 13.67 14.33 2.25
CA PHE A 148 12.93 15.41 1.60
C PHE A 148 12.61 16.50 2.64
N PRO A 149 12.15 17.69 2.22
CA PRO A 149 11.71 18.73 3.15
C PRO A 149 10.72 18.18 4.17
N ALA A 150 10.86 18.58 5.43
CA ALA A 150 9.99 18.14 6.52
C ALA A 150 8.60 18.77 6.43
N THR A 151 8.56 20.03 5.99
CA THR A 151 7.36 20.86 5.99
C THR A 151 7.27 21.71 4.73
N ALA A 152 6.07 22.26 4.51
CA ALA A 152 5.83 23.30 3.53
C ALA A 152 4.84 24.33 4.10
N LEU A 153 4.88 25.55 3.55
CA LEU A 153 3.87 26.58 3.75
C LEU A 153 3.11 26.79 2.44
N ARG A 154 1.78 26.86 2.54
CA ARG A 154 0.90 27.28 1.47
C ARG A 154 0.24 28.60 1.81
N ASP A 155 0.57 29.63 1.07
CA ASP A 155 0.04 30.97 1.22
C ASP A 155 -1.29 31.10 0.45
N PHE A 156 -2.33 31.58 1.14
CA PHE A 156 -3.63 31.95 0.61
C PHE A 156 -3.96 33.44 0.83
N GLY A 157 -2.92 34.28 0.92
CA GLY A 157 -3.02 35.70 1.22
C GLY A 157 -3.13 35.96 2.73
N PRO A 158 -4.33 36.18 3.28
CA PRO A 158 -4.47 36.44 4.72
C PRO A 158 -4.36 35.18 5.59
N LEU A 159 -4.26 33.99 4.99
CA LEU A 159 -4.24 32.71 5.70
C LEU A 159 -3.07 31.85 5.19
N GLN A 160 -2.27 31.33 6.13
CA GLN A 160 -1.18 30.41 5.83
C GLN A 160 -1.46 29.00 6.37
N LEU A 161 -1.31 27.99 5.52
CA LEU A 161 -1.40 26.58 5.88
C LEU A 161 0.00 25.99 6.02
N GLY A 162 0.36 25.55 7.24
CA GLY A 162 1.53 24.71 7.49
C GLY A 162 1.21 23.25 7.17
N ILE A 163 2.09 22.58 6.44
CA ILE A 163 1.93 21.18 6.01
C ILE A 163 3.15 20.40 6.53
N ILE A 164 2.90 19.32 7.27
CA ILE A 164 3.92 18.38 7.73
C ILE A 164 3.69 17.06 6.98
N GLY A 165 4.74 16.46 6.41
CA GLY A 165 4.65 15.13 5.80
C GLY A 165 5.44 14.11 6.62
N VAL A 166 4.81 12.99 7.01
CA VAL A 166 5.48 11.89 7.72
C VAL A 166 5.15 10.53 7.12
N THR A 167 6.15 9.67 7.12
CA THR A 167 6.08 8.27 6.70
C THR A 167 5.96 7.38 7.95
N LEU A 168 5.30 6.23 7.84
CA LEU A 168 5.23 5.30 8.98
C LEU A 168 6.64 4.84 9.42
N LYS A 169 6.86 4.76 10.73
CA LYS A 169 8.17 4.39 11.30
C LYS A 169 8.58 2.96 10.99
N GLU A 170 7.61 2.09 10.69
CA GLU A 170 7.82 0.68 10.34
C GLU A 170 8.28 0.47 8.89
N THR A 171 8.38 1.51 8.06
CA THR A 171 8.73 1.42 6.63
C THR A 171 9.93 0.51 6.35
N ALA A 172 10.98 0.55 7.20
CA ALA A 172 12.16 -0.30 7.02
C ALA A 172 11.86 -1.81 7.11
N THR A 173 10.72 -2.21 7.66
CA THR A 173 10.26 -3.60 7.73
C THR A 173 9.23 -3.96 6.65
N LEU A 174 8.77 -2.97 5.88
CA LEU A 174 7.73 -3.13 4.87
C LEU A 174 8.26 -3.03 3.43
N VAL A 175 9.55 -2.75 3.27
CA VAL A 175 10.20 -2.63 1.95
C VAL A 175 11.53 -3.38 1.93
N THR A 176 12.06 -3.59 0.74
CA THR A 176 13.37 -4.27 0.57
C THR A 176 14.45 -3.49 1.33
N PRO A 177 15.18 -4.12 2.27
CA PRO A 177 16.13 -3.42 3.14
C PRO A 177 17.21 -2.62 2.41
N SER A 178 17.67 -3.08 1.24
CA SER A 178 18.65 -2.35 0.41
C SER A 178 18.10 -1.02 -0.10
N GLY A 179 16.79 -0.90 -0.32
CA GLY A 179 16.16 0.32 -0.81
C GLY A 179 16.13 1.47 0.20
N VAL A 180 16.23 1.14 1.49
CA VAL A 180 16.21 2.09 2.61
C VAL A 180 17.49 2.06 3.45
N ALA A 181 18.56 1.43 2.92
CA ALA A 181 19.83 1.30 3.63
C ALA A 181 20.36 2.68 4.06
N GLY A 182 20.74 2.79 5.33
CA GLY A 182 21.21 4.04 5.94
C GLY A 182 20.12 5.03 6.31
N LEU A 183 18.86 4.80 5.99
CA LEU A 183 17.75 5.64 6.44
C LEU A 183 17.23 5.18 7.79
N ARG A 184 16.76 6.14 8.59
CA ARG A 184 16.07 5.92 9.86
C ARG A 184 14.69 6.58 9.82
N PHE A 185 13.68 5.84 10.19
CA PHE A 185 12.30 6.30 10.28
C PHE A 185 11.97 6.57 11.76
N ALA A 186 11.74 7.84 12.10
CA ALA A 186 11.46 8.27 13.47
C ALA A 186 9.96 8.17 13.80
N ASP A 187 9.61 8.30 15.10
CA ASP A 187 8.21 8.29 15.55
C ASP A 187 7.43 9.46 14.94
N GLU A 188 6.27 9.16 14.39
CA GLU A 188 5.44 10.06 13.61
C GLU A 188 4.95 11.26 14.46
N ALA A 189 4.33 10.98 15.62
CA ALA A 189 3.76 12.02 16.48
C ALA A 189 4.85 12.90 17.09
N ALA A 190 5.94 12.30 17.59
CA ALA A 190 7.05 13.05 18.15
C ALA A 190 7.69 13.98 17.11
N THR A 191 7.87 13.50 15.87
CA THR A 191 8.42 14.30 14.78
C THR A 191 7.48 15.44 14.40
N ALA A 192 6.18 15.17 14.24
CA ALA A 192 5.20 16.19 13.86
C ALA A 192 5.12 17.29 14.93
N ASN A 193 5.03 16.92 16.20
CA ASN A 193 4.95 17.86 17.32
C ASN A 193 6.18 18.78 17.40
N ALA A 194 7.38 18.24 17.16
CA ALA A 194 8.62 19.02 17.19
C ALA A 194 8.67 20.13 16.11
N LEU A 195 7.88 20.03 15.06
CA LEU A 195 7.85 21.00 13.95
C LEU A 195 6.80 22.10 14.14
N VAL A 196 5.82 21.93 15.04
CA VAL A 196 4.75 22.90 15.29
C VAL A 196 5.27 24.29 15.67
N PRO A 197 6.20 24.44 16.63
CA PRO A 197 6.69 25.77 17.00
C PRO A 197 7.35 26.53 15.84
N ALA A 198 8.09 25.82 15.00
CA ALA A 198 8.74 26.41 13.84
C ALA A 198 7.74 26.88 12.77
N LEU A 199 6.69 26.09 12.51
CA LEU A 199 5.61 26.47 11.58
C LEU A 199 4.81 27.66 12.08
N LYS A 200 4.49 27.71 13.39
CA LYS A 200 3.82 28.86 14.02
C LYS A 200 4.68 30.12 13.92
N ALA A 201 5.99 30.01 14.18
CA ALA A 201 6.92 31.11 14.03
C ALA A 201 7.06 31.64 12.60
N GLN A 202 6.80 30.77 11.60
CA GLN A 202 6.76 31.12 10.18
C GLN A 202 5.39 31.69 9.74
N GLY A 203 4.41 31.81 10.66
CA GLY A 203 3.11 32.40 10.39
C GLY A 203 2.03 31.41 9.99
N ALA A 204 2.20 30.10 10.21
CA ALA A 204 1.14 29.14 9.94
C ALA A 204 -0.08 29.38 10.86
N ASP A 205 -1.23 29.70 10.29
CA ASP A 205 -2.51 29.84 11.00
C ASP A 205 -3.12 28.47 11.31
N VAL A 206 -3.09 27.58 10.32
CA VAL A 206 -3.58 26.20 10.40
C VAL A 206 -2.44 25.25 10.11
N ILE A 207 -2.31 24.18 10.90
CA ILE A 207 -1.32 23.13 10.65
C ILE A 207 -2.04 21.83 10.31
N MET A 208 -1.67 21.24 9.16
CA MET A 208 -2.08 19.91 8.75
C MET A 208 -0.93 18.91 8.79
N LEU A 209 -1.25 17.68 9.09
CA LEU A 209 -0.38 16.52 8.98
C LEU A 209 -0.87 15.62 7.83
N ALA A 210 -0.02 15.42 6.83
CA ALA A 210 -0.16 14.35 5.87
C ALA A 210 0.70 13.18 6.36
N ILE A 211 0.06 12.07 6.73
CA ILE A 211 0.72 10.94 7.38
C ILE A 211 0.45 9.65 6.61
N HIS A 212 1.51 8.96 6.20
CA HIS A 212 1.36 7.63 5.65
C HIS A 212 1.34 6.59 6.77
N GLN A 213 0.31 6.63 7.57
CA GLN A 213 -0.10 5.65 8.56
C GLN A 213 -1.61 5.78 8.74
N GLY A 214 -2.30 4.67 8.98
CA GLY A 214 -3.74 4.64 9.02
C GLY A 214 -4.31 3.86 10.20
N GLY A 215 -5.63 3.85 10.25
CA GLY A 215 -6.44 3.00 11.10
C GLY A 215 -7.53 2.34 10.27
N ARG A 216 -8.24 1.37 10.85
CA ARG A 216 -9.44 0.77 10.28
C ARG A 216 -10.66 1.38 10.95
N SER A 217 -11.75 1.51 10.19
CA SER A 217 -13.05 1.96 10.69
C SER A 217 -14.10 0.90 10.38
N GLU A 218 -15.19 0.87 11.15
CA GLU A 218 -16.30 -0.04 10.89
C GLU A 218 -16.94 0.25 9.52
N GLY A 219 -17.06 -0.77 8.71
CA GLY A 219 -17.56 -0.70 7.33
C GLY A 219 -16.46 -0.33 6.34
N VAL A 220 -16.60 -0.79 5.09
CA VAL A 220 -15.63 -0.58 4.02
C VAL A 220 -15.96 0.73 3.29
N TYR A 221 -14.95 1.56 3.02
CA TYR A 221 -15.05 2.79 2.21
C TYR A 221 -16.22 3.72 2.57
N ARG A 222 -16.11 4.38 3.70
CA ARG A 222 -17.12 5.35 4.16
C ARG A 222 -16.93 6.71 3.48
N VAL A 223 -18.02 7.30 3.01
CA VAL A 223 -18.01 8.68 2.52
C VAL A 223 -17.94 9.69 3.67
N SER A 224 -18.39 9.30 4.87
CA SER A 224 -18.34 10.12 6.09
C SER A 224 -18.38 9.26 7.35
N GLY A 225 -17.81 9.79 8.45
CA GLY A 225 -17.69 9.12 9.73
C GLY A 225 -16.48 8.18 9.82
N CYS A 226 -16.09 7.84 11.05
CA CYS A 226 -15.00 6.91 11.37
C CYS A 226 -15.30 6.11 12.65
N PRO A 227 -16.44 5.40 12.75
CA PRO A 227 -16.77 4.64 13.95
C PRO A 227 -15.70 3.57 14.19
N GLY A 228 -15.28 3.44 15.47
CA GLY A 228 -14.30 2.43 15.86
C GLY A 228 -12.90 2.60 15.23
N LEU A 229 -12.50 3.85 14.91
CA LEU A 229 -11.16 4.09 14.34
C LEU A 229 -10.08 3.45 15.21
N SER A 230 -9.29 2.55 14.59
CA SER A 230 -8.39 1.66 15.30
C SER A 230 -6.95 2.20 15.41
N GLU A 231 -6.15 1.53 16.21
CA GLU A 231 -4.69 1.62 16.16
C GLU A 231 -4.14 1.22 14.76
N PRO A 232 -2.94 1.73 14.36
CA PRO A 232 -2.09 2.61 15.15
C PRO A 232 -2.47 4.09 15.08
N LEU A 233 -3.33 4.51 14.13
CA LEU A 233 -3.66 5.92 13.93
C LEU A 233 -4.34 6.53 15.17
N ALA A 234 -5.26 5.82 15.82
CA ALA A 234 -5.95 6.33 17.02
C ALA A 234 -4.95 6.77 18.11
N GLY A 235 -3.97 5.94 18.43
CA GLY A 235 -2.95 6.27 19.42
C GLY A 235 -1.96 7.35 18.96
N ILE A 236 -1.71 7.50 17.66
CA ILE A 236 -0.94 8.63 17.12
C ILE A 236 -1.72 9.92 17.34
N LEU A 237 -3.00 9.96 17.00
CA LEU A 237 -3.87 11.14 17.11
C LEU A 237 -3.97 11.66 18.55
N GLU A 238 -3.98 10.77 19.55
CA GLU A 238 -3.99 11.16 20.98
C GLU A 238 -2.67 11.84 21.43
N ARG A 239 -1.56 11.55 20.76
CA ARG A 239 -0.24 12.10 21.07
C ARG A 239 0.11 13.37 20.30
N LEU A 240 -0.71 13.76 19.29
CA LEU A 240 -0.44 14.94 18.47
C LEU A 240 -0.65 16.23 19.24
N ASP A 241 0.20 17.23 18.93
CA ASP A 241 0.05 18.59 19.40
C ASP A 241 -1.35 19.16 19.03
N PRO A 242 -2.04 19.86 19.95
CA PRO A 242 -3.36 20.47 19.69
C PRO A 242 -3.42 21.39 18.47
N GLU A 243 -2.34 22.03 18.10
CA GLU A 243 -2.24 22.91 16.92
C GLU A 243 -2.36 22.18 15.58
N ILE A 244 -2.12 20.85 15.57
CA ILE A 244 -2.34 20.02 14.38
C ILE A 244 -3.82 19.69 14.28
N SER A 245 -4.54 20.45 13.47
CA SER A 245 -6.01 20.42 13.41
C SER A 245 -6.58 19.60 12.24
N VAL A 246 -5.77 19.26 11.24
CA VAL A 246 -6.17 18.43 10.10
C VAL A 246 -5.17 17.28 9.93
N VAL A 247 -5.66 16.06 9.78
CA VAL A 247 -4.86 14.87 9.51
C VAL A 247 -5.40 14.18 8.27
N VAL A 248 -4.56 14.03 7.27
CA VAL A 248 -4.82 13.21 6.08
C VAL A 248 -3.96 11.96 6.20
N SER A 249 -4.57 10.80 6.23
CA SER A 249 -3.92 9.50 6.48
C SER A 249 -3.99 8.57 5.28
N GLY A 250 -3.17 7.52 5.27
CA GLY A 250 -3.08 6.51 4.21
C GLY A 250 -2.75 5.12 4.73
N HIS A 251 -2.06 4.31 3.93
CA HIS A 251 -1.50 3.00 4.24
C HIS A 251 -2.50 1.85 4.44
N THR A 252 -3.57 2.03 5.18
CA THR A 252 -4.55 0.96 5.45
C THR A 252 -5.57 0.75 4.34
N HIS A 253 -5.53 1.56 3.28
CA HIS A 253 -6.47 1.53 2.16
C HIS A 253 -7.94 1.74 2.54
N GLU A 254 -8.21 2.21 3.76
CA GLU A 254 -9.56 2.49 4.26
C GLU A 254 -10.03 3.88 3.83
N ALA A 255 -11.35 4.07 3.72
CA ALA A 255 -11.92 5.39 3.48
C ALA A 255 -12.79 5.82 4.67
N TYR A 256 -12.46 6.96 5.24
CA TYR A 256 -13.21 7.63 6.31
C TYR A 256 -12.98 9.13 6.27
N ALA A 257 -13.96 9.89 6.76
CA ALA A 257 -13.86 11.34 6.90
C ALA A 257 -14.68 11.77 8.11
N CYS A 258 -14.04 12.28 9.16
CA CYS A 258 -14.67 12.58 10.42
C CYS A 258 -14.01 13.74 11.16
N GLU A 259 -14.72 14.29 12.11
CA GLU A 259 -14.18 15.10 13.18
C GLU A 259 -14.06 14.22 14.42
N ILE A 260 -12.89 14.25 15.06
CA ILE A 260 -12.65 13.57 16.34
C ILE A 260 -12.19 14.56 17.38
N GLN A 261 -12.47 14.23 18.65
CA GLN A 261 -12.00 14.96 19.80
C GLN A 261 -11.05 14.09 20.60
N SER A 262 -9.84 14.60 20.87
CA SER A 262 -8.86 13.90 21.71
C SER A 262 -9.30 13.88 23.17
N SER A 263 -8.66 13.06 23.98
CA SER A 263 -8.87 13.03 25.44
C SER A 263 -8.56 14.38 26.11
N SER A 264 -7.67 15.20 25.51
CA SER A 264 -7.37 16.58 25.96
C SER A 264 -8.40 17.62 25.53
N GLY A 265 -9.42 17.25 24.75
CA GLY A 265 -10.46 18.14 24.23
C GLY A 265 -10.14 18.81 22.89
N SER A 266 -8.97 18.56 22.30
CA SER A 266 -8.59 19.11 20.98
C SER A 266 -9.41 18.46 19.88
N ARG A 267 -9.95 19.28 18.96
CA ARG A 267 -10.74 18.81 17.81
C ARG A 267 -9.85 18.71 16.60
N ARG A 268 -10.03 17.64 15.81
CA ARG A 268 -9.28 17.40 14.56
C ARG A 268 -10.20 16.87 13.47
N ILE A 269 -9.96 17.29 12.25
CA ILE A 269 -10.49 16.62 11.05
C ILE A 269 -9.51 15.51 10.68
N VAL A 270 -10.04 14.30 10.49
CA VAL A 270 -9.25 13.11 10.10
C VAL A 270 -9.87 12.49 8.87
N THR A 271 -9.08 12.27 7.82
CA THR A 271 -9.55 11.68 6.58
C THR A 271 -8.58 10.62 6.03
N SER A 272 -9.14 9.68 5.30
CA SER A 272 -8.45 8.79 4.36
C SER A 272 -9.37 8.55 3.17
N GLY A 273 -8.84 8.61 1.96
CA GLY A 273 -9.58 8.51 0.69
C GLY A 273 -9.59 7.10 0.08
N GLY A 274 -9.35 6.07 0.87
CA GLY A 274 -9.32 4.69 0.38
C GLY A 274 -8.02 4.37 -0.36
N ARG A 275 -8.14 3.90 -1.60
CA ARG A 275 -7.00 3.57 -2.47
C ARG A 275 -7.33 3.80 -3.94
N TYR A 276 -6.32 3.72 -4.81
CA TYR A 276 -6.46 3.65 -6.28
C TYR A 276 -7.24 4.81 -6.91
N GLY A 277 -7.29 5.94 -6.20
CA GLY A 277 -8.04 7.11 -6.66
C GLY A 277 -9.57 6.92 -6.61
N TYR A 278 -10.08 6.06 -5.71
CA TYR A 278 -11.53 5.86 -5.56
C TYR A 278 -12.25 7.08 -5.03
N PHE A 279 -11.59 7.85 -4.16
CA PHE A 279 -12.18 9.03 -3.52
C PHE A 279 -11.19 10.19 -3.50
N VAL A 280 -11.76 11.41 -3.41
CA VAL A 280 -11.08 12.62 -3.00
C VAL A 280 -11.67 13.05 -1.67
N SER A 281 -10.87 13.18 -0.63
CA SER A 281 -11.31 13.82 0.62
C SER A 281 -11.40 15.33 0.39
N ASP A 282 -12.61 15.90 0.42
CA ASP A 282 -12.87 17.35 0.35
C ASP A 282 -13.03 17.87 1.78
N ILE A 283 -12.00 18.56 2.26
CA ILE A 283 -11.92 19.15 3.59
C ILE A 283 -12.08 20.66 3.45
N ARG A 284 -13.02 21.24 4.17
CA ARG A 284 -13.31 22.67 4.14
C ARG A 284 -13.22 23.25 5.53
N LEU A 285 -12.46 24.33 5.66
CA LEU A 285 -12.29 25.05 6.91
C LEU A 285 -12.67 26.53 6.72
N GLN A 286 -13.49 27.05 7.61
CA GLN A 286 -13.68 28.47 7.82
C GLN A 286 -12.85 28.88 9.05
N VAL A 287 -11.86 29.76 8.85
CA VAL A 287 -10.90 30.14 9.86
C VAL A 287 -11.13 31.60 10.24
N ASP A 288 -11.10 31.88 11.53
CA ASP A 288 -11.04 33.24 12.05
C ASP A 288 -9.59 33.77 11.89
N LEU A 289 -9.43 34.79 11.09
CA LEU A 289 -8.12 35.36 10.77
C LEU A 289 -7.45 36.06 11.95
N ALA A 290 -8.21 36.43 12.98
CA ALA A 290 -7.65 37.11 14.15
C ALA A 290 -7.03 36.12 15.16
N SER A 291 -7.64 34.94 15.29
CA SER A 291 -7.21 33.93 16.27
C SER A 291 -6.56 32.69 15.65
N GLY A 292 -6.68 32.50 14.32
CA GLY A 292 -6.30 31.25 13.66
C GLY A 292 -7.23 30.07 13.96
N ALA A 293 -8.25 30.27 14.80
CA ALA A 293 -9.19 29.22 15.15
C ALA A 293 -10.16 28.91 14.01
N TRP A 294 -10.47 27.64 13.79
CA TRP A 294 -11.50 27.29 12.83
C TRP A 294 -12.90 27.37 13.43
N LEU A 295 -13.75 28.17 12.79
CA LEU A 295 -15.13 28.42 13.19
C LEU A 295 -16.05 27.27 12.75
N GLN A 296 -15.78 26.73 11.56
CA GLN A 296 -16.53 25.62 10.98
C GLN A 296 -15.59 24.72 10.18
N ALA A 297 -15.80 23.42 10.27
CA ALA A 297 -15.08 22.43 9.49
C ALA A 297 -16.05 21.38 8.93
N SER A 298 -15.71 20.85 7.77
CA SER A 298 -16.41 19.69 7.20
C SER A 298 -15.42 18.85 6.41
N ALA A 299 -15.63 17.54 6.40
CA ALA A 299 -14.87 16.61 5.57
C ALA A 299 -15.79 15.54 5.00
N VAL A 300 -15.57 15.21 3.72
CA VAL A 300 -16.30 14.17 3.01
C VAL A 300 -15.42 13.50 1.96
N ASN A 301 -15.56 12.19 1.80
CA ASN A 301 -14.95 11.45 0.72
C ASN A 301 -15.85 11.49 -0.51
N VAL A 302 -15.47 12.26 -1.51
CA VAL A 302 -16.18 12.40 -2.78
C VAL A 302 -15.78 11.26 -3.71
N PRO A 303 -16.70 10.39 -4.14
CA PRO A 303 -16.36 9.29 -5.03
C PRO A 303 -15.96 9.79 -6.42
N VAL A 304 -14.88 9.23 -6.94
CA VAL A 304 -14.38 9.51 -8.31
C VAL A 304 -15.16 8.62 -9.26
N THR A 305 -16.34 9.09 -9.66
CA THR A 305 -17.24 8.35 -10.57
C THR A 305 -16.77 8.49 -12.02
N ARG A 306 -17.17 7.53 -12.86
CA ARG A 306 -16.87 7.54 -14.30
C ARG A 306 -18.02 8.12 -15.15
N THR A 307 -18.93 8.83 -14.52
CA THR A 307 -20.10 9.43 -15.17
C THR A 307 -19.79 10.79 -15.80
N ALA A 308 -18.82 11.53 -15.24
CA ALA A 308 -18.32 12.77 -15.84
C ALA A 308 -17.27 12.47 -16.93
N PRO A 309 -17.09 13.36 -17.92
CA PRO A 309 -16.01 13.23 -18.90
C PRO A 309 -14.64 13.14 -18.22
N ALA A 310 -13.79 12.25 -18.71
CA ALA A 310 -12.40 12.15 -18.28
C ALA A 310 -11.60 13.40 -18.71
N ASP A 311 -10.59 13.79 -17.95
CA ASP A 311 -9.65 14.83 -18.35
C ASP A 311 -8.79 14.36 -19.54
N SER A 312 -8.91 15.02 -20.67
CA SER A 312 -8.28 14.61 -21.93
C SER A 312 -6.75 14.67 -21.89
N SER A 313 -6.17 15.56 -21.09
CA SER A 313 -4.72 15.72 -20.98
C SER A 313 -4.10 14.56 -20.18
N VAL A 314 -4.75 14.19 -19.08
CA VAL A 314 -4.34 13.02 -18.28
C VAL A 314 -4.62 11.73 -19.06
N GLU A 315 -5.76 11.62 -19.73
CA GLU A 315 -6.13 10.48 -20.57
C GLU A 315 -5.08 10.24 -21.68
N ALA A 316 -4.56 11.30 -22.30
CA ALA A 316 -3.50 11.19 -23.31
C ALA A 316 -2.20 10.60 -22.74
N ILE A 317 -1.83 10.93 -21.50
CA ILE A 317 -0.70 10.30 -20.82
C ILE A 317 -0.98 8.81 -20.62
N VAL A 318 -2.15 8.47 -20.05
CA VAL A 318 -2.54 7.08 -19.78
C VAL A 318 -2.50 6.24 -21.05
N HIS A 319 -3.14 6.71 -22.13
CA HIS A 319 -3.17 6.01 -23.42
C HIS A 319 -1.77 5.80 -24.01
N ARG A 320 -0.90 6.80 -23.96
CA ARG A 320 0.48 6.70 -24.47
C ARG A 320 1.27 5.60 -23.77
N TYR A 321 1.22 5.54 -22.44
CA TYR A 321 1.94 4.54 -21.66
C TYR A 321 1.27 3.17 -21.73
N ALA A 322 -0.06 3.10 -21.76
CA ALA A 322 -0.79 1.86 -22.00
C ALA A 322 -0.44 1.24 -23.37
N ALA A 323 -0.37 2.06 -24.42
CA ALA A 323 0.06 1.60 -25.76
C ALA A 323 1.50 1.08 -25.75
N ALA A 324 2.42 1.75 -25.05
CA ALA A 324 3.80 1.30 -24.90
C ALA A 324 3.92 0.00 -24.06
N ALA A 325 3.06 -0.19 -23.07
CA ALA A 325 3.00 -1.40 -22.22
C ALA A 325 2.34 -2.60 -22.94
N ALA A 326 1.39 -2.35 -23.85
CA ALA A 326 0.47 -3.36 -24.40
C ALA A 326 1.18 -4.58 -25.00
N PRO A 327 2.28 -4.49 -25.78
CA PRO A 327 2.92 -5.68 -26.35
C PRO A 327 3.41 -6.66 -25.29
N ALA A 328 3.99 -6.16 -24.20
CA ALA A 328 4.46 -7.00 -23.11
C ALA A 328 3.30 -7.47 -22.23
N ALA A 329 2.37 -6.58 -21.87
CA ALA A 329 1.21 -6.93 -21.04
C ALA A 329 0.29 -7.96 -21.67
N ALA A 330 0.09 -7.90 -23.00
CA ALA A 330 -0.81 -8.79 -23.74
C ALA A 330 -0.25 -10.19 -23.99
N ARG A 331 1.04 -10.43 -23.75
CA ARG A 331 1.69 -11.73 -23.95
C ARG A 331 0.99 -12.81 -23.10
N ILE A 332 0.51 -13.87 -23.75
CA ILE A 332 -0.07 -15.02 -23.06
C ILE A 332 1.04 -15.80 -22.36
N VAL A 333 0.88 -16.02 -21.04
CA VAL A 333 1.85 -16.71 -20.19
C VAL A 333 1.42 -18.14 -19.84
N GLY A 334 0.14 -18.46 -20.00
CA GLY A 334 -0.39 -19.79 -19.73
C GLY A 334 -1.90 -19.79 -19.66
N LYS A 335 -2.46 -20.82 -19.00
CA LYS A 335 -3.92 -21.01 -18.86
C LYS A 335 -4.32 -21.37 -17.44
N LEU A 336 -5.52 -20.92 -17.06
CA LEU A 336 -6.15 -21.24 -15.79
C LEU A 336 -7.62 -21.65 -16.04
N ALA A 337 -8.10 -22.69 -15.35
CA ALA A 337 -9.43 -23.26 -15.60
C ALA A 337 -10.59 -22.40 -15.06
N GLY A 338 -10.30 -21.34 -14.27
CA GLY A 338 -11.28 -20.44 -13.72
C GLY A 338 -10.60 -19.30 -12.94
N PRO A 339 -11.36 -18.38 -12.35
CA PRO A 339 -10.80 -17.25 -11.59
C PRO A 339 -10.17 -17.73 -10.28
N ALA A 340 -8.94 -17.29 -10.01
CA ALA A 340 -8.32 -17.37 -8.70
C ALA A 340 -8.53 -16.01 -8.00
N LEU A 341 -9.47 -15.98 -7.06
CA LEU A 341 -9.87 -14.77 -6.38
C LEU A 341 -8.89 -14.44 -5.26
N HIS A 342 -8.61 -13.15 -5.12
CA HIS A 342 -7.95 -12.56 -3.98
C HIS A 342 -9.03 -12.05 -3.02
N ASN A 343 -8.90 -12.41 -1.75
CA ASN A 343 -9.78 -11.90 -0.70
C ASN A 343 -9.01 -10.83 0.07
N ASP A 344 -9.34 -9.57 -0.13
CA ASP A 344 -8.63 -8.44 0.49
C ASP A 344 -8.54 -8.54 2.04
N PHE A 345 -9.41 -9.33 2.66
CA PHE A 345 -9.54 -9.37 4.12
C PHE A 345 -9.79 -10.76 4.68
N ASP A 346 -9.69 -11.81 3.86
CA ASP A 346 -9.97 -13.18 4.28
C ASP A 346 -8.69 -13.99 4.48
N ASP A 347 -8.81 -15.01 5.31
CA ASP A 347 -7.72 -15.81 5.83
C ASP A 347 -6.92 -16.54 4.75
N GLU A 348 -7.58 -17.09 3.75
CA GLU A 348 -6.98 -17.86 2.66
C GLU A 348 -7.65 -17.47 1.34
N SER A 349 -6.85 -17.28 0.29
CA SER A 349 -7.37 -16.98 -1.04
C SER A 349 -6.85 -17.94 -2.09
N ALA A 350 -7.65 -18.19 -3.14
CA ALA A 350 -7.23 -19.04 -4.25
C ALA A 350 -6.03 -18.44 -5.00
N ALA A 351 -5.93 -17.11 -5.07
CA ALA A 351 -4.79 -16.42 -5.66
C ALA A 351 -3.50 -16.65 -4.85
N ALA A 352 -3.54 -16.53 -3.52
CA ALA A 352 -2.39 -16.81 -2.67
C ALA A 352 -1.98 -18.29 -2.71
N ASN A 353 -2.95 -19.22 -2.69
CA ASN A 353 -2.69 -20.65 -2.87
C ASN A 353 -1.99 -20.94 -4.19
N LEU A 354 -2.42 -20.30 -5.27
CA LEU A 354 -1.85 -20.45 -6.60
C LEU A 354 -0.39 -20.00 -6.65
N ILE A 355 -0.09 -18.84 -6.06
CA ILE A 355 1.28 -18.32 -5.98
C ILE A 355 2.17 -19.26 -5.16
N ALA A 356 1.71 -19.69 -3.97
CA ALA A 356 2.48 -20.60 -3.12
C ALA A 356 2.75 -21.95 -3.83
N ASP A 357 1.78 -22.47 -4.61
CA ASP A 357 1.96 -23.68 -5.39
C ASP A 357 2.96 -23.50 -6.54
N ALA A 358 2.94 -22.36 -7.22
CA ALA A 358 3.90 -22.02 -8.26
C ALA A 358 5.33 -21.93 -7.71
N GLN A 359 5.49 -21.26 -6.58
CA GLN A 359 6.77 -21.15 -5.86
C GLN A 359 7.31 -22.53 -5.48
N LEU A 360 6.46 -23.40 -4.89
CA LEU A 360 6.85 -24.77 -4.54
C LEU A 360 7.21 -25.59 -5.79
N ASP A 361 6.37 -25.55 -6.83
CA ASP A 361 6.60 -26.36 -8.04
C ASP A 361 7.93 -26.03 -8.71
N PHE A 362 8.33 -24.77 -8.69
CA PHE A 362 9.62 -24.35 -9.22
C PHE A 362 10.75 -24.80 -8.29
N THR A 363 10.68 -24.46 -7.00
CA THR A 363 11.82 -24.59 -6.06
C THR A 363 11.98 -25.99 -5.47
N ARG A 364 11.06 -26.93 -5.66
CA ARG A 364 11.22 -28.33 -5.22
C ARG A 364 12.13 -29.18 -6.10
N ARG A 365 12.49 -28.68 -7.28
CA ARG A 365 13.32 -29.43 -8.24
C ARG A 365 14.78 -29.50 -7.79
N PRO A 366 15.53 -30.54 -8.20
CA PRO A 366 16.96 -30.60 -7.95
C PRO A 366 17.68 -29.35 -8.51
N GLY A 367 18.54 -28.75 -7.69
CA GLY A 367 19.30 -27.56 -8.09
C GLY A 367 18.51 -26.25 -8.10
N THR A 368 17.26 -26.22 -7.61
CA THR A 368 16.46 -25.00 -7.49
C THR A 368 16.03 -24.69 -6.05
N GLY A 369 16.66 -25.34 -5.07
CA GLY A 369 16.39 -25.14 -3.65
C GLY A 369 15.87 -26.37 -2.92
N GLU A 370 15.27 -27.35 -3.63
CA GLU A 370 14.75 -28.62 -3.13
C GLU A 370 13.70 -28.43 -2.00
N ALA A 371 12.83 -27.43 -2.22
CA ALA A 371 11.80 -27.06 -1.26
C ALA A 371 10.77 -28.17 -1.01
N GLN A 372 10.34 -28.28 0.24
CA GLN A 372 9.24 -29.16 0.66
C GLN A 372 7.95 -28.36 0.89
N ILE A 373 8.09 -27.08 1.20
CA ILE A 373 7.00 -26.16 1.55
C ILE A 373 7.32 -24.80 0.93
N ALA A 374 6.30 -24.11 0.45
CA ALA A 374 6.40 -22.68 0.14
C ALA A 374 5.29 -21.91 0.87
N PHE A 375 5.57 -20.64 1.18
CA PHE A 375 4.60 -19.74 1.78
C PHE A 375 4.53 -18.42 1.02
N MET A 376 3.31 -17.89 0.86
CA MET A 376 3.04 -16.57 0.31
C MET A 376 2.37 -15.70 1.36
N ASN A 377 2.92 -14.50 1.62
CA ASN A 377 2.26 -13.50 2.46
C ASN A 377 1.04 -12.93 1.74
N SER A 378 -0.11 -12.89 2.39
CA SER A 378 -1.36 -12.44 1.78
C SER A 378 -1.30 -10.98 1.32
N ALA A 379 -0.60 -10.10 2.04
CA ALA A 379 -0.38 -8.71 1.65
C ALA A 379 0.39 -8.55 0.32
N GLY A 380 1.20 -9.53 -0.06
CA GLY A 380 1.92 -9.60 -1.32
C GLY A 380 1.07 -9.96 -2.53
N VAL A 381 -0.22 -10.30 -2.34
CA VAL A 381 -1.18 -10.62 -3.41
C VAL A 381 -2.08 -9.41 -3.63
N ARG A 382 -2.01 -8.76 -4.79
CA ARG A 382 -2.62 -7.44 -5.00
C ARG A 382 -3.96 -7.45 -5.73
N THR A 383 -4.29 -8.51 -6.47
CA THR A 383 -5.53 -8.60 -7.27
C THR A 383 -5.89 -10.04 -7.61
N ASP A 384 -7.11 -10.22 -8.11
CA ASP A 384 -7.60 -11.48 -8.69
C ASP A 384 -6.82 -11.85 -9.95
N LEU A 385 -6.71 -13.16 -10.23
CA LEU A 385 -6.24 -13.68 -11.51
C LEU A 385 -7.42 -14.29 -12.27
N VAL A 386 -7.95 -13.56 -13.24
CA VAL A 386 -9.14 -13.94 -13.99
C VAL A 386 -8.77 -14.26 -15.45
N PRO A 387 -8.92 -15.52 -15.90
CA PRO A 387 -8.65 -15.89 -17.29
C PRO A 387 -9.68 -15.27 -18.25
N ASP A 388 -9.30 -15.15 -19.52
CA ASP A 388 -10.24 -14.84 -20.60
C ASP A 388 -11.15 -16.04 -20.91
N ALA A 389 -12.12 -15.88 -21.84
CA ALA A 389 -13.06 -16.93 -22.20
C ALA A 389 -12.40 -18.21 -22.75
N ALA A 390 -11.17 -18.12 -23.25
CA ALA A 390 -10.36 -19.27 -23.72
C ALA A 390 -9.46 -19.85 -22.62
N GLY A 391 -9.55 -19.33 -21.40
CA GLY A 391 -8.74 -19.74 -20.26
C GLY A 391 -7.35 -19.10 -20.22
N ASN A 392 -7.02 -18.16 -21.12
CA ASN A 392 -5.69 -17.59 -21.19
C ASN A 392 -5.44 -16.57 -20.07
N ILE A 393 -4.22 -16.60 -19.54
CA ILE A 393 -3.67 -15.61 -18.62
C ILE A 393 -2.58 -14.82 -19.35
N ARG A 394 -2.56 -13.50 -19.13
CA ARG A 394 -1.60 -12.58 -19.74
C ARG A 394 -0.56 -12.10 -18.73
N TYR A 395 0.60 -11.70 -19.24
CA TYR A 395 1.71 -11.21 -18.42
C TYR A 395 1.31 -10.03 -17.51
N GLY A 396 0.56 -9.06 -18.05
CA GLY A 396 0.08 -7.93 -17.25
C GLY A 396 -0.73 -8.35 -16.03
N GLN A 397 -1.53 -9.42 -16.13
CA GLN A 397 -2.36 -9.91 -15.03
C GLN A 397 -1.52 -10.54 -13.91
N ILE A 398 -0.52 -11.38 -14.25
CA ILE A 398 0.37 -11.96 -13.23
C ILE A 398 1.25 -10.91 -12.58
N PHE A 399 1.64 -9.88 -13.35
CA PHE A 399 2.38 -8.74 -12.82
C PHE A 399 1.52 -7.91 -11.85
N GLU A 400 0.27 -7.58 -12.20
CA GLU A 400 -0.66 -6.88 -11.33
C GLU A 400 -0.92 -7.65 -10.02
N MET A 401 -0.87 -8.98 -10.06
CA MET A 401 -1.05 -9.81 -8.88
C MET A 401 0.17 -9.82 -7.96
N GLN A 402 1.40 -9.75 -8.51
CA GLN A 402 2.68 -9.72 -7.78
C GLN A 402 3.61 -8.64 -8.36
N PRO A 403 3.38 -7.34 -8.11
CA PRO A 403 4.09 -6.25 -8.80
C PRO A 403 5.47 -5.91 -8.24
N PHE A 404 6.00 -6.69 -7.28
CA PHE A 404 7.20 -6.32 -6.51
C PHE A 404 8.51 -6.77 -7.15
N GLY A 405 8.49 -7.82 -7.99
CA GLY A 405 9.71 -8.39 -8.61
C GLY A 405 10.63 -9.03 -7.57
N ASN A 406 10.06 -9.76 -6.65
CA ASN A 406 10.80 -10.49 -5.62
C ASN A 406 11.50 -11.71 -6.19
N ASN A 407 12.67 -12.07 -5.63
CA ASN A 407 13.28 -13.37 -5.82
C ASN A 407 12.70 -14.40 -4.85
N LEU A 408 12.67 -15.66 -5.26
CA LEU A 408 12.34 -16.78 -4.38
C LEU A 408 13.59 -17.25 -3.65
N LEU A 409 13.53 -17.26 -2.33
CA LEU A 409 14.59 -17.78 -1.47
C LEU A 409 14.13 -19.08 -0.79
N THR A 410 14.91 -20.14 -0.94
CA THR A 410 14.70 -21.40 -0.23
C THR A 410 15.72 -21.54 0.89
N MET A 411 15.24 -21.80 2.09
CA MET A 411 16.07 -21.93 3.29
C MET A 411 15.72 -23.15 4.13
N SER A 412 16.64 -23.58 4.98
CA SER A 412 16.43 -24.63 5.98
C SER A 412 15.88 -24.01 7.25
N LEU A 413 14.71 -24.46 7.71
CA LEU A 413 14.07 -24.08 8.96
C LEU A 413 13.69 -25.34 9.75
N THR A 414 13.81 -25.29 11.07
CA THR A 414 13.24 -26.33 11.93
C THR A 414 11.71 -26.20 12.00
N GLY A 415 11.01 -27.28 12.35
CA GLY A 415 9.55 -27.22 12.54
C GLY A 415 9.14 -26.20 13.60
N GLU A 416 9.98 -25.99 14.63
CA GLU A 416 9.77 -24.96 15.64
C GLU A 416 9.88 -23.54 15.02
N GLN A 417 10.86 -23.30 14.15
CA GLN A 417 10.96 -22.01 13.44
C GLN A 417 9.79 -21.76 12.49
N ILE A 418 9.27 -22.81 11.84
CA ILE A 418 8.03 -22.71 11.03
C ILE A 418 6.85 -22.32 11.93
N ARG A 419 6.72 -22.93 13.11
CA ARG A 419 5.68 -22.59 14.08
C ARG A 419 5.81 -21.13 14.53
N GLN A 420 7.02 -20.67 14.87
CA GLN A 420 7.29 -19.28 15.25
C GLN A 420 6.95 -18.30 14.12
N MET A 421 7.29 -18.63 12.87
CA MET A 421 6.89 -17.83 11.71
C MET A 421 5.36 -17.67 11.64
N LEU A 422 4.63 -18.77 11.76
CA LEU A 422 3.16 -18.74 11.72
C LEU A 422 2.55 -18.04 12.96
N GLU A 423 3.22 -18.02 14.11
CA GLU A 423 2.81 -17.23 15.27
C GLU A 423 3.04 -15.73 15.08
N GLN A 424 4.09 -15.34 14.33
CA GLN A 424 4.41 -13.93 14.08
C GLN A 424 3.31 -13.19 13.31
N GLN A 425 2.54 -13.86 12.45
CA GLN A 425 1.40 -13.26 11.76
C GLN A 425 0.30 -12.75 12.72
N PHE A 426 0.27 -13.24 13.96
CA PHE A 426 -0.69 -12.82 15.00
C PHE A 426 -0.09 -11.84 16.01
N SER A 427 1.16 -11.48 15.87
CA SER A 427 1.87 -10.57 16.75
C SER A 427 2.40 -9.33 16.06
N SER A 428 2.25 -9.25 14.73
CA SER A 428 2.68 -8.09 13.94
C SER A 428 1.90 -6.82 14.31
N GLN A 429 2.46 -5.68 13.99
CA GLN A 429 1.82 -4.38 14.22
C GLN A 429 0.56 -4.19 13.34
N THR A 430 0.43 -4.98 12.28
CA THR A 430 -0.75 -5.05 11.42
C THR A 430 -1.91 -5.84 12.03
N TYR A 431 -1.63 -6.70 13.02
CA TYR A 431 -2.67 -7.43 13.73
C TYR A 431 -3.21 -6.63 14.91
N VAL A 432 -4.36 -6.03 14.74
CA VAL A 432 -5.17 -5.43 15.81
C VAL A 432 -6.14 -6.49 16.34
N ALA A 433 -6.31 -6.58 17.67
CA ALA A 433 -7.26 -7.52 18.26
C ALA A 433 -8.67 -7.31 17.68
N GLY A 434 -9.25 -8.36 17.10
CA GLY A 434 -10.53 -8.31 16.39
C GLY A 434 -10.44 -8.07 14.88
N ALA A 435 -9.27 -7.71 14.34
CA ALA A 435 -9.04 -7.71 12.89
C ALA A 435 -8.67 -9.12 12.41
N ARG A 436 -8.90 -9.39 11.12
CA ARG A 436 -8.41 -10.63 10.50
C ARG A 436 -6.90 -10.54 10.28
N PRO A 437 -6.12 -11.60 10.59
CA PRO A 437 -4.67 -11.58 10.38
C PRO A 437 -4.32 -11.63 8.90
N GLU A 438 -3.23 -10.99 8.52
CA GLU A 438 -2.61 -11.20 7.21
C GLU A 438 -1.80 -12.50 7.23
N LEU A 439 -2.33 -13.53 6.57
CA LEU A 439 -1.79 -14.87 6.70
C LEU A 439 -0.58 -15.16 5.80
N MET A 440 0.31 -15.99 6.30
CA MET A 440 1.25 -16.76 5.49
C MET A 440 0.52 -17.98 4.93
N VAL A 441 0.13 -17.89 3.65
CA VAL A 441 -0.65 -18.92 2.96
C VAL A 441 0.30 -20.00 2.45
N PRO A 442 0.11 -21.29 2.86
CA PRO A 442 1.02 -22.36 2.49
C PRO A 442 0.71 -22.95 1.11
N SER A 443 1.73 -23.53 0.49
CA SER A 443 1.60 -24.37 -0.70
C SER A 443 0.86 -25.68 -0.41
N THR A 444 0.45 -26.34 -1.49
CA THR A 444 -0.17 -27.68 -1.41
C THR A 444 0.66 -28.65 -0.57
N GLY A 445 -0.02 -29.52 0.18
CA GLY A 445 0.58 -30.48 1.11
C GLY A 445 0.75 -29.95 2.52
N PHE A 446 0.97 -28.64 2.73
CA PHE A 446 1.05 -28.08 4.08
C PHE A 446 -0.32 -27.56 4.53
N ARG A 447 -0.65 -27.79 5.80
CA ARG A 447 -1.86 -27.28 6.46
C ARG A 447 -1.55 -26.84 7.87
N PHE A 448 -2.24 -25.77 8.33
CA PHE A 448 -2.21 -25.39 9.74
C PHE A 448 -3.57 -24.89 10.24
N HIS A 449 -3.79 -25.03 11.55
CA HIS A 449 -4.94 -24.48 12.24
C HIS A 449 -4.47 -23.47 13.29
N PHE A 450 -5.29 -22.44 13.53
CA PHE A 450 -5.01 -21.45 14.56
C PHE A 450 -6.27 -21.07 15.34
N ASP A 451 -6.05 -20.65 16.59
CA ASP A 451 -7.07 -20.24 17.54
C ASP A 451 -6.68 -18.90 18.17
N LEU A 452 -7.39 -17.83 17.79
CA LEU A 452 -7.12 -16.46 18.22
C LEU A 452 -7.48 -16.19 19.69
N SER A 453 -8.28 -17.06 20.33
CA SER A 453 -8.58 -16.97 21.76
C SER A 453 -7.40 -17.34 22.65
N ARG A 454 -6.39 -18.01 22.11
CA ARG A 454 -5.19 -18.42 22.84
C ARG A 454 -4.19 -17.27 23.01
N PRO A 455 -3.31 -17.36 24.01
CA PRO A 455 -2.21 -16.41 24.19
C PRO A 455 -1.31 -16.32 22.95
N LYS A 456 -0.70 -15.15 22.73
CA LYS A 456 0.33 -14.96 21.70
C LYS A 456 1.43 -16.02 21.85
N GLY A 457 1.89 -16.57 20.74
CA GLY A 457 2.89 -17.65 20.70
C GLY A 457 2.32 -19.06 20.91
N GLN A 458 1.00 -19.21 21.11
CA GLN A 458 0.30 -20.49 21.28
C GLN A 458 -0.94 -20.62 20.38
N ARG A 459 -1.10 -19.72 19.42
CA ARG A 459 -2.28 -19.65 18.53
C ARG A 459 -2.27 -20.71 17.45
N VAL A 460 -1.10 -21.12 16.96
CA VAL A 460 -0.96 -22.21 16.00
C VAL A 460 -1.13 -23.55 16.72
N THR A 461 -2.21 -24.26 16.41
CA THR A 461 -2.62 -25.48 17.14
C THR A 461 -2.24 -26.76 16.43
N VAL A 462 -2.22 -26.75 15.09
CA VAL A 462 -1.91 -27.92 14.24
C VAL A 462 -1.03 -27.45 13.08
N MET A 463 -0.02 -28.25 12.75
CA MET A 463 0.76 -28.12 11.51
C MET A 463 1.01 -29.49 10.94
N THR A 464 0.69 -29.70 9.64
CA THR A 464 0.93 -30.97 8.97
C THR A 464 1.53 -30.74 7.58
N LEU A 465 2.39 -31.68 7.15
CA LEU A 465 2.90 -31.77 5.79
C LEU A 465 2.55 -33.15 5.22
N ASN A 466 1.78 -33.17 4.14
CA ASN A 466 1.26 -34.39 3.51
C ASN A 466 0.54 -35.32 4.51
N GLY A 467 -0.24 -34.70 5.42
CA GLY A 467 -1.00 -35.40 6.47
C GLY A 467 -0.19 -35.87 7.68
N LYS A 468 1.13 -35.69 7.70
CA LYS A 468 1.99 -36.00 8.84
C LYS A 468 2.25 -34.74 9.69
N PRO A 469 2.25 -34.84 11.03
CA PRO A 469 2.60 -33.73 11.88
C PRO A 469 4.00 -33.15 11.56
N ILE A 470 4.15 -31.84 11.70
CA ILE A 470 5.47 -31.18 11.67
C ILE A 470 6.17 -31.44 13.01
N GLU A 471 7.36 -32.02 12.95
CA GLU A 471 8.20 -32.29 14.10
C GLU A 471 9.09 -31.09 14.42
N SER A 472 9.05 -30.58 15.65
CA SER A 472 9.72 -29.32 16.05
C SER A 472 11.21 -29.28 15.75
N ALA A 473 11.95 -30.40 15.94
CA ALA A 473 13.39 -30.50 15.75
C ALA A 473 13.79 -30.85 14.28
N THR A 474 12.84 -31.34 13.48
CA THR A 474 13.11 -31.73 12.09
C THR A 474 13.33 -30.49 11.21
N VAL A 475 14.32 -30.56 10.33
CA VAL A 475 14.62 -29.49 9.38
C VAL A 475 13.84 -29.69 8.08
N TYR A 476 13.21 -28.64 7.63
CA TYR A 476 12.45 -28.58 6.39
C TYR A 476 13.04 -27.52 5.45
N ARG A 477 13.00 -27.78 4.15
CA ARG A 477 13.34 -26.79 3.13
C ARG A 477 12.11 -25.97 2.79
N VAL A 478 12.17 -24.66 3.05
CA VAL A 478 11.04 -23.73 2.94
C VAL A 478 11.36 -22.61 1.98
N THR A 479 10.47 -22.36 1.02
CA THR A 479 10.55 -21.21 0.10
C THR A 479 9.62 -20.09 0.53
N VAL A 480 10.14 -18.87 0.48
CA VAL A 480 9.41 -17.61 0.61
C VAL A 480 10.03 -16.58 -0.36
N ASN A 481 9.35 -15.45 -0.60
CA ASN A 481 9.98 -14.37 -1.33
C ASN A 481 11.07 -13.66 -0.49
N ASN A 482 12.00 -12.96 -1.14
CA ASN A 482 13.14 -12.30 -0.47
C ASN A 482 12.73 -11.18 0.49
N PHE A 483 11.60 -10.51 0.24
CA PHE A 483 11.06 -9.51 1.15
C PHE A 483 10.72 -10.13 2.51
N VAL A 484 9.91 -11.20 2.52
CA VAL A 484 9.54 -11.92 3.75
C VAL A 484 10.77 -12.58 4.39
N ALA A 485 11.67 -13.17 3.60
CA ALA A 485 12.92 -13.77 4.07
C ALA A 485 13.81 -12.77 4.83
N SER A 486 13.80 -11.51 4.43
CA SER A 486 14.52 -10.42 5.11
C SER A 486 13.83 -9.89 6.37
N GLY A 487 12.70 -10.50 6.78
CA GLY A 487 11.91 -10.14 7.95
C GLY A 487 10.79 -9.15 7.65
N GLY A 488 10.44 -8.95 6.37
CA GLY A 488 9.27 -8.16 5.96
C GLY A 488 7.98 -8.66 6.60
N ASP A 489 6.98 -7.79 6.73
CA ASP A 489 5.71 -8.04 7.43
C ASP A 489 5.88 -8.57 8.87
N GLY A 490 7.06 -8.33 9.48
CA GLY A 490 7.37 -8.77 10.85
C GLY A 490 7.80 -10.24 10.99
N PHE A 491 8.04 -10.98 9.91
CA PHE A 491 8.47 -12.38 9.94
C PHE A 491 9.96 -12.54 10.26
N THR A 492 10.40 -11.98 11.38
CA THR A 492 11.83 -11.87 11.75
C THR A 492 12.54 -13.19 11.97
N VAL A 493 11.82 -14.27 12.31
CA VAL A 493 12.39 -15.61 12.48
C VAL A 493 13.04 -16.13 11.18
N LEU A 494 12.57 -15.70 10.01
CA LEU A 494 13.10 -16.11 8.73
C LEU A 494 14.56 -15.66 8.50
N LYS A 495 15.01 -14.60 9.17
CA LYS A 495 16.44 -14.19 9.19
C LYS A 495 17.38 -15.24 9.78
N GLN A 496 16.84 -16.21 10.51
CA GLN A 496 17.61 -17.32 11.10
C GLN A 496 17.75 -18.51 10.14
N GLY A 497 17.12 -18.45 8.96
CA GLY A 497 17.16 -19.49 7.95
C GLY A 497 18.60 -19.80 7.51
N LYS A 498 18.91 -21.08 7.34
CA LYS A 498 20.23 -21.56 6.93
C LYS A 498 20.20 -22.12 5.52
N GLN A 499 21.38 -22.28 4.89
CA GLN A 499 21.53 -22.85 3.55
C GLN A 499 20.58 -22.15 2.53
N VAL A 500 20.60 -20.82 2.52
CA VAL A 500 19.76 -20.01 1.66
C VAL A 500 20.17 -20.21 0.21
N PHE A 501 19.18 -20.49 -0.64
CA PHE A 501 19.34 -20.62 -2.08
C PHE A 501 18.47 -19.56 -2.76
N ASP A 502 19.07 -18.69 -3.58
CA ASP A 502 18.37 -17.70 -4.39
C ASP A 502 18.03 -18.34 -5.73
N ALA A 503 16.73 -18.50 -6.02
CA ALA A 503 16.28 -19.29 -7.15
C ALA A 503 15.98 -18.44 -8.39
N VAL A 504 14.86 -17.72 -8.41
CA VAL A 504 14.31 -17.06 -9.60
C VAL A 504 13.33 -15.97 -9.16
N LEU A 505 12.98 -15.06 -10.06
CA LEU A 505 11.89 -14.12 -9.84
C LEU A 505 10.56 -14.88 -9.61
N ASP A 506 9.77 -14.39 -8.68
CA ASP A 506 8.45 -14.94 -8.33
C ASP A 506 7.52 -15.00 -9.55
N LEU A 507 7.54 -13.97 -10.41
CA LEU A 507 6.78 -13.93 -11.66
C LEU A 507 7.21 -15.02 -12.65
N ASP A 508 8.51 -15.34 -12.74
CA ASP A 508 8.99 -16.39 -13.64
C ASP A 508 8.54 -17.78 -13.18
N SER A 509 8.50 -18.01 -11.86
CA SER A 509 7.97 -19.23 -11.29
C SER A 509 6.48 -19.39 -11.59
N LEU A 510 5.71 -18.31 -11.49
CA LEU A 510 4.28 -18.28 -11.78
C LEU A 510 4.01 -18.49 -13.28
N GLU A 511 4.77 -17.84 -14.15
CA GLU A 511 4.67 -18.06 -15.59
C GLU A 511 4.97 -19.54 -15.94
N ALA A 512 6.04 -20.10 -15.39
CA ALA A 512 6.39 -21.51 -15.62
C ALA A 512 5.29 -22.47 -15.14
N TRP A 513 4.64 -22.16 -14.02
CA TRP A 513 3.55 -22.97 -13.46
C TRP A 513 2.29 -22.92 -14.32
N LEU A 514 1.95 -21.77 -14.92
CA LEU A 514 0.74 -21.58 -15.74
C LEU A 514 0.84 -22.18 -17.15
N LYS A 515 2.06 -22.33 -17.69
CA LYS A 515 2.30 -22.82 -19.08
C LYS A 515 1.54 -24.09 -19.47
N PRO A 516 1.51 -25.18 -18.67
CA PRO A 516 0.82 -26.41 -19.06
C PRO A 516 -0.71 -26.33 -18.90
N GLY A 517 -1.27 -25.21 -18.44
CA GLY A 517 -2.66 -25.09 -18.02
C GLY A 517 -2.90 -25.74 -16.65
N ARG A 518 -3.58 -25.02 -15.76
CA ARG A 518 -3.77 -25.46 -14.37
C ARG A 518 -5.22 -25.30 -13.90
N PRO A 519 -5.67 -26.17 -12.99
CA PRO A 519 -6.89 -25.91 -12.23
C PRO A 519 -6.65 -24.78 -11.22
N VAL A 520 -7.73 -24.16 -10.76
CA VAL A 520 -7.69 -23.23 -9.61
C VAL A 520 -7.45 -24.04 -8.33
N PRO A 521 -6.46 -23.70 -7.49
CA PRO A 521 -6.21 -24.43 -6.25
C PRO A 521 -7.40 -24.34 -5.28
N ALA A 522 -7.72 -25.46 -4.64
CA ALA A 522 -8.75 -25.51 -3.62
C ALA A 522 -8.31 -24.79 -2.33
N LEU A 523 -9.28 -24.21 -1.63
CA LEU A 523 -9.12 -23.65 -0.28
C LEU A 523 -9.07 -24.77 0.80
N GLY A 524 -8.77 -24.39 2.04
CA GLY A 524 -8.78 -25.27 3.21
C GLY A 524 -7.39 -25.75 3.64
N ARG A 525 -6.37 -24.97 3.35
CA ARG A 525 -4.99 -25.17 3.85
C ARG A 525 -4.79 -24.50 5.19
N THR A 526 -5.54 -23.44 5.46
CA THR A 526 -5.56 -22.73 6.74
C THR A 526 -6.94 -22.84 7.37
N ARG A 527 -7.01 -22.94 8.69
CA ARG A 527 -8.29 -23.02 9.39
C ARG A 527 -8.26 -22.26 10.70
N ASN A 528 -9.13 -21.27 10.80
CA ASN A 528 -9.46 -20.62 12.06
C ASN A 528 -10.39 -21.54 12.86
N VAL A 529 -9.94 -21.97 14.04
CA VAL A 529 -10.71 -22.81 14.97
C VAL A 529 -11.06 -22.07 16.26
N THR A 530 -10.97 -20.75 16.26
CA THR A 530 -11.38 -19.92 17.40
C THR A 530 -12.83 -20.19 17.74
N PRO A 531 -13.18 -20.49 18.99
CA PRO A 531 -14.58 -20.63 19.41
C PRO A 531 -15.37 -19.35 19.11
N ARG A 532 -16.61 -19.51 18.64
CA ARG A 532 -17.53 -18.40 18.35
C ARG A 532 -18.20 -17.90 19.60
#